data_6a92921a097cd445d0367077cd4097ed
#
_entry.id   6a92921a097cd445d0367077cd4097ed
#
_cell.length_a   1.000
_cell.length_b   1.000
_cell.length_c   1.000
_cell.angle_alpha   90.00
_cell.angle_beta   90.00
_cell.angle_gamma   90.00
#
_symmetry.space_group_name_H-M   'P 1'
#
loop_
_entity.id
_entity.type
_entity.pdbx_description
1 polymer ?
#
loop_
_entity_poly.entity_id
_entity_poly.type
_entity_poly.pdbx_seq_one_letter_code
_entity_poly.pdbx_strand_id
1 'polypeptide(L)'
;MAAAQRVAYFNGSFMPEAEVCVPFRDLSSLRGYGAFDLTRTFHGRPFRLKEHVQRLYRSLKYLDIDCGLAFDDMMALSEETLGRNRHLLTEREDYWVGQRISAGVQAVGDEGWAHTGPNVIIECCPLPIAKRAKLFRDGIKVVTPATPRTAARALSPRAKMNQYLNIILAGNDVKRLDPQAWALMLDENGNLAEGEGNNVFLVCDGVLLTPRANNILPGISRATVIELAKGLGIEVRETDLDLYDAAIADEMFIASTSLCLCPVSSFNGRKVPVSGPVTARLTAAYVDMVGCDFVQQHLSWLNP
;
A
#
# COMPACT_ATOMS: atom_id res chain seq x y z
N MET A 1 5.95 30.13 -18.78
CA MET A 1 4.88 29.09 -18.87
C MET A 1 4.59 28.67 -17.43
N ALA A 2 3.33 28.70 -16.98
CA ALA A 2 2.98 28.14 -15.68
C ALA A 2 3.38 26.67 -15.66
N ALA A 3 4.02 26.20 -14.57
CA ALA A 3 4.35 24.80 -14.42
C ALA A 3 3.04 23.99 -14.55
N ALA A 4 3.07 22.93 -15.37
CA ALA A 4 1.90 22.07 -15.54
C ALA A 4 1.51 21.50 -14.17
N GLN A 5 0.30 21.84 -13.72
CA GLN A 5 -0.20 21.46 -12.40
C GLN A 5 -1.02 20.18 -12.52
N ARG A 6 -0.85 19.28 -11.55
CA ARG A 6 -1.71 18.10 -11.44
C ARG A 6 -3.15 18.53 -11.13
N VAL A 7 -4.09 17.75 -11.64
CA VAL A 7 -5.53 17.88 -11.44
C VAL A 7 -6.00 16.80 -10.49
N ALA A 8 -6.84 17.14 -9.53
CA ALA A 8 -7.56 16.20 -8.68
C ALA A 8 -9.07 16.36 -8.88
N TYR A 9 -9.81 15.29 -8.60
CA TYR A 9 -11.26 15.36 -8.41
C TYR A 9 -11.53 15.63 -6.93
N PHE A 10 -12.41 16.59 -6.66
CA PHE A 10 -12.86 16.92 -5.31
C PHE A 10 -14.37 17.20 -5.33
N ASN A 11 -15.15 16.39 -4.64
CA ASN A 11 -16.59 16.58 -4.39
C ASN A 11 -17.40 17.02 -5.62
N GLY A 12 -17.28 16.33 -6.73
CA GLY A 12 -18.06 16.60 -7.95
C GLY A 12 -17.34 17.46 -9.00
N SER A 13 -16.13 17.96 -8.73
CA SER A 13 -15.41 18.87 -9.63
C SER A 13 -13.95 18.48 -9.81
N PHE A 14 -13.43 18.67 -11.02
CA PHE A 14 -11.99 18.60 -11.27
C PHE A 14 -11.36 19.98 -11.07
N MET A 15 -10.27 20.03 -10.34
CA MET A 15 -9.57 21.29 -10.02
C MET A 15 -8.06 21.06 -9.91
N PRO A 16 -7.23 22.12 -9.93
CA PRO A 16 -5.81 22.00 -9.61
C PRO A 16 -5.62 21.32 -8.24
N GLU A 17 -4.73 20.32 -8.14
CA GLU A 17 -4.46 19.60 -6.89
C GLU A 17 -4.09 20.55 -5.75
N ALA A 18 -3.35 21.62 -6.05
CA ALA A 18 -2.94 22.61 -5.06
C ALA A 18 -4.10 23.45 -4.47
N GLU A 19 -5.26 23.44 -5.12
CA GLU A 19 -6.46 24.15 -4.66
C GLU A 19 -7.41 23.28 -3.84
N VAL A 20 -7.15 21.96 -3.77
CA VAL A 20 -7.94 21.04 -2.95
C VAL A 20 -7.74 21.39 -1.48
N CYS A 21 -8.80 21.83 -0.84
CA CYS A 21 -8.77 22.24 0.56
C CYS A 21 -9.82 21.49 1.37
N VAL A 22 -9.36 20.67 2.31
CA VAL A 22 -10.21 19.93 3.23
C VAL A 22 -10.48 20.80 4.47
N PRO A 23 -11.73 21.01 4.87
CA PRO A 23 -12.03 21.76 6.09
C PRO A 23 -11.35 21.16 7.32
N PHE A 24 -10.84 21.98 8.24
CA PHE A 24 -10.15 21.49 9.44
C PHE A 24 -11.05 20.64 10.35
N ARG A 25 -12.37 20.78 10.26
CA ARG A 25 -13.37 19.97 10.98
C ARG A 25 -13.73 18.67 10.25
N ASP A 26 -13.02 18.33 9.18
CA ASP A 26 -13.18 17.03 8.54
C ASP A 26 -12.84 15.90 9.51
N LEU A 27 -13.68 14.89 9.55
CA LEU A 27 -13.55 13.79 10.51
C LEU A 27 -12.34 12.90 10.24
N SER A 28 -11.84 12.84 9.00
CA SER A 28 -10.58 12.14 8.74
C SER A 28 -9.40 12.89 9.37
N SER A 29 -9.43 14.23 9.37
CA SER A 29 -8.43 15.07 10.01
C SER A 29 -8.54 15.04 11.53
N LEU A 30 -9.74 15.19 12.08
CA LEU A 30 -9.95 15.25 13.52
C LEU A 30 -9.81 13.90 14.22
N ARG A 31 -10.21 12.79 13.57
CA ARG A 31 -10.38 11.49 14.22
C ARG A 31 -9.83 10.33 13.42
N GLY A 32 -9.27 10.55 12.22
CA GLY A 32 -8.88 9.50 11.30
C GLY A 32 -10.07 8.71 10.72
N TYR A 33 -11.29 9.29 10.76
CA TYR A 33 -12.50 8.62 10.30
C TYR A 33 -12.66 8.79 8.80
N GLY A 34 -12.10 7.84 8.07
CA GLY A 34 -12.10 7.77 6.63
C GLY A 34 -11.35 6.55 6.12
N ALA A 35 -11.45 6.30 4.83
CA ALA A 35 -10.77 5.23 4.13
C ALA A 35 -10.08 5.75 2.88
N PHE A 36 -9.09 4.99 2.41
CA PHE A 36 -8.41 5.29 1.16
C PHE A 36 -7.95 4.02 0.46
N ASP A 37 -7.69 4.12 -0.84
CA ASP A 37 -6.95 3.11 -1.56
C ASP A 37 -5.97 3.75 -2.54
N LEU A 38 -4.95 3.01 -2.95
CA LEU A 38 -3.90 3.48 -3.86
C LEU A 38 -3.62 2.38 -4.88
N THR A 39 -3.83 2.70 -6.16
CA THR A 39 -3.53 1.83 -7.29
C THR A 39 -2.29 2.36 -8.00
N ARG A 40 -1.26 1.53 -8.22
CA ARG A 40 -0.12 1.96 -9.04
C ARG A 40 -0.42 1.84 -10.53
N THR A 41 0.25 2.65 -11.33
CA THR A 41 0.31 2.46 -12.77
C THR A 41 1.58 1.71 -13.18
N PHE A 42 1.54 1.11 -14.38
CA PHE A 42 2.67 0.65 -15.16
C PHE A 42 2.55 1.27 -16.55
N HIS A 43 3.52 2.07 -16.94
CA HIS A 43 3.48 2.87 -18.16
C HIS A 43 2.18 3.69 -18.28
N GLY A 44 1.77 4.30 -17.17
CA GLY A 44 0.56 5.11 -17.09
C GLY A 44 -0.77 4.32 -17.20
N ARG A 45 -0.76 2.98 -17.08
CA ARG A 45 -1.97 2.13 -17.04
C ARG A 45 -2.18 1.62 -15.62
N PRO A 46 -3.37 1.81 -15.02
CA PRO A 46 -3.61 1.37 -13.65
C PRO A 46 -3.68 -0.16 -13.57
N PHE A 47 -2.99 -0.72 -12.61
CA PHE A 47 -2.96 -2.17 -12.40
C PHE A 47 -3.97 -2.59 -11.34
N ARG A 48 -4.94 -3.43 -11.73
CA ARG A 48 -5.99 -3.96 -10.85
C ARG A 48 -6.81 -2.87 -10.13
N LEU A 49 -7.11 -1.79 -10.85
CA LEU A 49 -7.92 -0.69 -10.31
C LEU A 49 -9.25 -1.18 -9.74
N LYS A 50 -9.90 -2.11 -10.44
CA LYS A 50 -11.16 -2.71 -10.01
C LYS A 50 -11.07 -3.33 -8.62
N GLU A 51 -10.05 -4.15 -8.37
CA GLU A 51 -9.82 -4.82 -7.08
C GLU A 51 -9.48 -3.80 -5.99
N HIS A 52 -8.73 -2.75 -6.30
CA HIS A 52 -8.45 -1.66 -5.39
C HIS A 52 -9.73 -0.91 -4.99
N VAL A 53 -10.56 -0.52 -5.96
CA VAL A 53 -11.83 0.15 -5.69
C VAL A 53 -12.80 -0.78 -4.95
N GLN A 54 -12.84 -2.08 -5.26
CA GLN A 54 -13.61 -3.06 -4.48
C GLN A 54 -13.17 -3.11 -3.00
N ARG A 55 -11.87 -3.06 -2.74
CA ARG A 55 -11.34 -3.02 -1.36
C ARG A 55 -11.69 -1.72 -0.67
N LEU A 56 -11.64 -0.58 -1.37
CA LEU A 56 -12.11 0.70 -0.86
C LEU A 56 -13.56 0.63 -0.41
N TYR A 57 -14.46 0.14 -1.27
CA TYR A 57 -15.89 0.02 -0.92
C TYR A 57 -16.15 -0.95 0.24
N ARG A 58 -15.35 -2.02 0.37
CA ARG A 58 -15.40 -2.89 1.57
C ARG A 58 -14.96 -2.14 2.83
N SER A 59 -13.95 -1.28 2.72
CA SER A 59 -13.48 -0.44 3.83
C SER A 59 -14.53 0.61 4.21
N LEU A 60 -15.15 1.27 3.23
CA LEU A 60 -16.23 2.22 3.44
C LEU A 60 -17.44 1.55 4.12
N LYS A 61 -17.82 0.36 3.64
CA LYS A 61 -18.90 -0.44 4.27
C LYS A 61 -18.59 -0.81 5.72
N TYR A 62 -17.34 -1.17 6.02
CA TYR A 62 -16.90 -1.48 7.38
C TYR A 62 -16.98 -0.26 8.30
N LEU A 63 -16.74 0.94 7.77
CA LEU A 63 -16.76 2.21 8.48
C LEU A 63 -18.14 2.88 8.49
N ASP A 64 -19.15 2.28 7.86
CA ASP A 64 -20.48 2.89 7.68
C ASP A 64 -20.42 4.26 7.01
N ILE A 65 -19.59 4.39 5.97
CA ILE A 65 -19.43 5.61 5.16
C ILE A 65 -20.07 5.38 3.79
N ASP A 66 -21.10 6.17 3.45
CA ASP A 66 -21.57 6.29 2.08
C ASP A 66 -20.86 7.45 1.39
N CYS A 67 -20.08 7.16 0.36
CA CYS A 67 -19.35 8.20 -0.38
C CYS A 67 -20.20 8.93 -1.42
N GLY A 68 -21.46 8.54 -1.61
CA GLY A 68 -22.37 9.15 -2.58
C GLY A 68 -22.03 8.85 -4.06
N LEU A 69 -21.05 7.99 -4.34
CA LEU A 69 -20.66 7.57 -5.69
C LEU A 69 -20.93 6.06 -5.86
N ALA A 70 -21.53 5.69 -7.00
CA ALA A 70 -21.60 4.29 -7.38
C ALA A 70 -20.19 3.74 -7.69
N PHE A 71 -20.04 2.42 -7.63
CA PHE A 71 -18.77 1.75 -7.91
C PHE A 71 -18.19 2.11 -9.30
N ASP A 72 -19.04 2.10 -10.33
CA ASP A 72 -18.63 2.38 -11.69
C ASP A 72 -18.26 3.87 -11.89
N ASP A 73 -18.92 4.78 -11.17
CA ASP A 73 -18.56 6.21 -11.17
C ASP A 73 -17.19 6.43 -10.54
N MET A 74 -16.88 5.76 -9.42
CA MET A 74 -15.57 5.81 -8.78
C MET A 74 -14.47 5.30 -9.72
N MET A 75 -14.74 4.23 -10.46
CA MET A 75 -13.84 3.68 -11.47
C MET A 75 -13.60 4.71 -12.60
N ALA A 76 -14.66 5.24 -13.18
CA ALA A 76 -14.59 6.20 -14.28
C ALA A 76 -13.86 7.49 -13.87
N LEU A 77 -14.18 8.04 -12.70
CA LEU A 77 -13.51 9.23 -12.15
C LEU A 77 -12.03 8.99 -11.85
N SER A 78 -11.67 7.78 -11.41
CA SER A 78 -10.26 7.42 -11.18
C SER A 78 -9.48 7.36 -12.50
N GLU A 79 -10.06 6.77 -13.55
CA GLU A 79 -9.47 6.72 -14.88
C GLU A 79 -9.39 8.12 -15.52
N GLU A 80 -10.42 8.94 -15.35
CA GLU A 80 -10.43 10.32 -15.84
C GLU A 80 -9.36 11.17 -15.13
N THR A 81 -9.25 11.06 -13.80
CA THR A 81 -8.20 11.76 -13.03
C THR A 81 -6.81 11.38 -13.55
N LEU A 82 -6.58 10.09 -13.79
CA LEU A 82 -5.32 9.61 -14.38
C LEU A 82 -5.12 10.18 -15.79
N GLY A 83 -6.15 10.15 -16.62
CA GLY A 83 -6.12 10.69 -18.00
C GLY A 83 -5.70 12.16 -18.04
N ARG A 84 -6.25 12.97 -17.14
CA ARG A 84 -5.94 14.41 -17.02
C ARG A 84 -4.50 14.68 -16.56
N ASN A 85 -3.84 13.72 -15.90
CA ASN A 85 -2.49 13.85 -15.36
C ASN A 85 -1.41 13.08 -16.13
N ARG A 86 -1.78 12.18 -17.04
CA ARG A 86 -0.84 11.27 -17.74
C ARG A 86 0.24 12.02 -18.50
N HIS A 87 -0.07 13.17 -19.09
CA HIS A 87 0.86 14.00 -19.85
C HIS A 87 2.02 14.59 -19.02
N LEU A 88 1.94 14.50 -17.68
CA LEU A 88 2.98 14.96 -16.75
C LEU A 88 4.00 13.87 -16.43
N LEU A 89 3.73 12.60 -16.78
CA LEU A 89 4.65 11.49 -16.57
C LEU A 89 5.71 11.45 -17.67
N THR A 90 6.95 11.21 -17.25
CA THR A 90 8.01 10.76 -18.15
C THR A 90 7.94 9.24 -18.33
N GLU A 91 8.70 8.70 -19.30
CA GLU A 91 8.74 7.24 -19.56
C GLU A 91 9.27 6.42 -18.36
N ARG A 92 9.99 7.06 -17.42
CA ARG A 92 10.58 6.42 -16.23
C ARG A 92 9.70 6.51 -15.00
N GLU A 93 8.57 7.21 -15.08
CA GLU A 93 7.69 7.51 -13.94
C GLU A 93 6.35 6.82 -14.05
N ASP A 94 5.73 6.64 -12.91
CA ASP A 94 4.39 6.13 -12.76
C ASP A 94 3.67 6.83 -11.61
N TYR A 95 2.36 6.68 -11.53
CA TYR A 95 1.53 7.24 -10.48
C TYR A 95 1.01 6.19 -9.49
N TRP A 96 0.73 6.67 -8.27
CA TRP A 96 -0.40 6.18 -7.51
C TRP A 96 -1.65 6.96 -7.94
N VAL A 97 -2.70 6.25 -8.32
CA VAL A 97 -4.05 6.78 -8.40
C VAL A 97 -4.70 6.51 -7.05
N GLY A 98 -5.00 7.54 -6.31
CA GLY A 98 -5.49 7.46 -4.94
C GLY A 98 -6.93 7.93 -4.81
N GLN A 99 -7.75 7.18 -4.11
CA GLN A 99 -9.07 7.59 -3.67
C GLN A 99 -9.02 7.78 -2.16
N ARG A 100 -9.44 8.97 -1.67
CA ARG A 100 -9.51 9.31 -0.24
C ARG A 100 -10.90 9.77 0.08
N ILE A 101 -11.55 9.07 1.00
CA ILE A 101 -12.92 9.34 1.41
C ILE A 101 -12.94 9.56 2.92
N SER A 102 -13.44 10.72 3.35
CA SER A 102 -13.72 10.98 4.75
C SER A 102 -15.19 10.74 5.08
N ALA A 103 -15.49 10.59 6.37
CA ALA A 103 -16.87 10.54 6.85
C ALA A 103 -17.58 11.91 6.80
N GLY A 104 -16.91 12.95 6.27
CA GLY A 104 -17.48 14.30 6.13
C GLY A 104 -17.01 15.28 7.20
N VAL A 105 -17.67 16.41 7.27
CA VAL A 105 -17.31 17.55 8.12
C VAL A 105 -18.24 17.62 9.32
N GLN A 106 -17.68 17.76 10.51
CA GLN A 106 -18.43 18.04 11.72
C GLN A 106 -18.78 19.51 11.79
N ALA A 107 -20.04 19.85 11.51
CA ALA A 107 -20.54 21.22 11.63
C ALA A 107 -21.01 21.51 13.06
N VAL A 108 -20.86 22.76 13.47
CA VAL A 108 -21.45 23.28 14.73
C VAL A 108 -22.69 24.08 14.34
N GLY A 109 -23.86 23.56 14.70
CA GLY A 109 -25.13 24.25 14.51
C GLY A 109 -25.73 24.70 15.84
N ASP A 110 -26.86 25.38 15.78
CA ASP A 110 -27.56 25.92 16.96
C ASP A 110 -28.04 24.81 17.92
N GLU A 111 -28.29 23.60 17.41
CA GLU A 111 -28.72 22.43 18.17
C GLU A 111 -27.59 21.42 18.47
N GLY A 112 -26.30 21.81 18.26
CA GLY A 112 -25.15 20.97 18.52
C GLY A 112 -24.37 20.55 17.26
N TRP A 113 -23.85 19.32 17.26
CA TRP A 113 -22.98 18.83 16.20
C TRP A 113 -23.77 18.14 15.09
N ALA A 114 -23.66 18.66 13.87
CA ALA A 114 -24.21 18.06 12.68
C ALA A 114 -23.08 17.53 11.77
N HIS A 115 -23.40 16.56 10.92
CA HIS A 115 -22.52 16.06 9.88
C HIS A 115 -22.96 16.59 8.51
N THR A 116 -21.99 17.02 7.70
CA THR A 116 -22.22 17.34 6.30
C THR A 116 -21.37 16.42 5.43
N GLY A 117 -22.01 15.63 4.59
CA GLY A 117 -21.51 14.75 3.52
C GLY A 117 -20.16 14.12 3.73
N PRO A 118 -19.76 13.16 2.93
CA PRO A 118 -18.37 12.75 2.80
C PRO A 118 -17.56 13.80 2.03
N ASN A 119 -16.23 13.87 2.24
CA ASN A 119 -15.34 14.45 1.25
C ASN A 119 -14.73 13.32 0.42
N VAL A 120 -14.80 13.46 -0.89
CA VAL A 120 -14.27 12.51 -1.87
C VAL A 120 -13.16 13.19 -2.67
N ILE A 121 -11.95 12.67 -2.55
CA ILE A 121 -10.77 13.13 -3.30
C ILE A 121 -10.27 11.98 -4.16
N ILE A 122 -9.99 12.25 -5.44
CA ILE A 122 -9.25 11.33 -6.31
C ILE A 122 -8.04 12.09 -6.85
N GLU A 123 -6.86 11.53 -6.67
CA GLU A 123 -5.58 12.17 -6.95
C GLU A 123 -4.63 11.28 -7.73
N CYS A 124 -3.60 11.87 -8.34
CA CYS A 124 -2.46 11.16 -8.93
C CYS A 124 -1.18 11.63 -8.25
N CYS A 125 -0.58 10.78 -7.42
CA CYS A 125 0.67 11.05 -6.73
C CYS A 125 1.82 10.31 -7.42
N PRO A 126 2.93 10.98 -7.79
CA PRO A 126 4.09 10.30 -8.38
C PRO A 126 4.64 9.20 -7.47
N LEU A 127 4.93 8.02 -8.04
CA LEU A 127 5.61 6.96 -7.33
C LEU A 127 7.04 7.37 -6.97
N PRO A 128 7.53 7.12 -5.75
CA PRO A 128 8.88 7.48 -5.34
C PRO A 128 9.95 6.50 -5.88
N ILE A 129 9.95 6.24 -7.19
CA ILE A 129 10.78 5.22 -7.85
C ILE A 129 12.27 5.47 -7.59
N ALA A 130 12.75 6.70 -7.84
CA ALA A 130 14.14 7.07 -7.62
C ALA A 130 14.60 6.88 -6.16
N LYS A 131 13.75 7.27 -5.18
CA LYS A 131 14.07 7.11 -3.75
C LYS A 131 14.16 5.66 -3.31
N ARG A 132 13.50 4.76 -4.03
CA ARG A 132 13.42 3.33 -3.72
C ARG A 132 14.37 2.46 -4.54
N ALA A 133 15.09 3.03 -5.49
CA ALA A 133 16.00 2.32 -6.38
C ALA A 133 17.02 1.44 -5.63
N LYS A 134 17.59 1.95 -4.53
CA LYS A 134 18.55 1.20 -3.70
C LYS A 134 17.94 -0.04 -3.05
N LEU A 135 16.63 -0.06 -2.77
CA LEU A 135 15.96 -1.21 -2.17
C LEU A 135 15.98 -2.44 -3.09
N PHE A 136 15.91 -2.21 -4.40
CA PHE A 136 15.99 -3.29 -5.39
C PHE A 136 17.40 -3.81 -5.62
N ARG A 137 18.44 -2.97 -5.39
CA ARG A 137 19.84 -3.37 -5.49
C ARG A 137 20.32 -4.09 -4.22
N ASP A 138 20.01 -3.52 -3.05
CA ASP A 138 20.61 -3.89 -1.76
C ASP A 138 19.69 -4.77 -0.88
N GLY A 139 18.42 -4.88 -1.27
CA GLY A 139 17.37 -5.47 -0.43
C GLY A 139 16.94 -4.55 0.71
N ILE A 140 15.80 -4.87 1.31
CA ILE A 140 15.22 -4.10 2.43
C ILE A 140 15.73 -4.69 3.75
N LYS A 141 16.16 -3.84 4.66
CA LYS A 141 16.39 -4.22 6.05
C LYS A 141 15.05 -4.17 6.80
N VAL A 142 14.69 -5.24 7.45
CA VAL A 142 13.44 -5.36 8.20
C VAL A 142 13.73 -5.58 9.67
N VAL A 143 13.03 -4.82 10.52
CA VAL A 143 13.16 -4.91 11.99
C VAL A 143 11.77 -4.97 12.61
N THR A 144 11.62 -5.83 13.61
CA THR A 144 10.39 -5.92 14.41
C THR A 144 10.38 -4.80 15.46
N PRO A 145 9.39 -3.88 15.41
CA PRO A 145 9.27 -2.80 16.40
C PRO A 145 8.76 -3.33 17.73
N ALA A 146 8.95 -2.53 18.80
CA ALA A 146 8.31 -2.78 20.09
C ALA A 146 6.78 -2.57 20.03
N THR A 147 6.31 -1.65 19.18
CA THR A 147 4.90 -1.37 18.99
C THR A 147 4.24 -2.49 18.15
N PRO A 148 3.29 -3.27 18.73
CA PRO A 148 2.60 -4.32 17.98
C PRO A 148 1.54 -3.72 17.02
N ARG A 149 1.06 -4.52 16.09
CA ARG A 149 -0.10 -4.18 15.25
C ARG A 149 -1.35 -4.09 16.13
N THR A 150 -2.19 -3.08 15.91
CA THR A 150 -3.49 -2.99 16.58
C THR A 150 -4.24 -4.30 16.42
N ALA A 151 -4.75 -4.84 17.54
CA ALA A 151 -5.46 -6.11 17.57
C ALA A 151 -6.65 -6.11 16.60
N ALA A 152 -6.78 -7.14 15.79
CA ALA A 152 -7.83 -7.23 14.78
C ALA A 152 -9.26 -7.17 15.35
N ARG A 153 -9.43 -7.62 16.62
CA ARG A 153 -10.69 -7.52 17.36
C ARG A 153 -11.04 -6.08 17.79
N ALA A 154 -10.04 -5.19 17.91
CA ALA A 154 -10.25 -3.79 18.28
C ALA A 154 -10.49 -2.93 17.04
N LEU A 155 -9.70 -3.12 16.00
CA LEU A 155 -9.80 -2.38 14.74
C LEU A 155 -9.28 -3.27 13.61
N SER A 156 -10.18 -3.74 12.73
CA SER A 156 -9.82 -4.70 11.70
C SER A 156 -8.79 -4.14 10.71
N PRO A 157 -7.61 -4.75 10.56
CA PRO A 157 -6.61 -4.33 9.57
C PRO A 157 -7.04 -4.59 8.13
N ARG A 158 -8.13 -5.36 7.93
CA ARG A 158 -8.69 -5.67 6.61
C ARG A 158 -9.34 -4.46 5.94
N ALA A 159 -9.75 -3.46 6.72
CA ALA A 159 -10.21 -2.18 6.21
C ALA A 159 -9.02 -1.21 6.07
N LYS A 160 -8.88 -0.58 4.91
CA LYS A 160 -7.81 0.38 4.63
C LYS A 160 -8.25 1.78 5.05
N MET A 161 -8.01 2.09 6.33
CA MET A 161 -8.49 3.30 7.01
C MET A 161 -7.40 4.35 7.16
N ASN A 162 -7.78 5.59 7.47
CA ASN A 162 -6.85 6.69 7.74
C ASN A 162 -6.16 6.57 9.12
N GLN A 163 -6.53 5.61 9.96
CA GLN A 163 -5.96 5.34 11.29
C GLN A 163 -4.55 4.70 11.19
N TYR A 164 -3.58 5.50 10.74
CA TYR A 164 -2.19 5.05 10.53
C TYR A 164 -1.27 5.28 11.72
N LEU A 165 -1.75 5.86 12.83
CA LEU A 165 -0.90 6.23 13.97
C LEU A 165 -0.13 5.03 14.54
N ASN A 166 -0.79 3.87 14.71
CA ASN A 166 -0.12 2.64 15.17
C ASN A 166 1.06 2.25 14.27
N ILE A 167 0.86 2.29 12.96
CA ILE A 167 1.89 1.97 11.94
C ILE A 167 3.02 3.00 11.96
N ILE A 168 2.69 4.29 12.11
CA ILE A 168 3.67 5.39 12.20
C ILE A 168 4.54 5.23 13.45
N LEU A 169 3.95 4.91 14.60
CA LEU A 169 4.68 4.67 15.85
C LEU A 169 5.63 3.47 15.71
N ALA A 170 5.16 2.36 15.15
CA ALA A 170 5.98 1.20 14.83
C ALA A 170 7.16 1.55 13.90
N GLY A 171 6.91 2.33 12.85
CA GLY A 171 7.96 2.83 11.96
C GLY A 171 8.96 3.72 12.68
N ASN A 172 8.51 4.58 13.59
CA ASN A 172 9.39 5.44 14.39
C ASN A 172 10.27 4.63 15.38
N ASP A 173 9.73 3.58 15.98
CA ASP A 173 10.53 2.68 16.84
C ASP A 173 11.71 2.10 16.07
N VAL A 174 11.47 1.62 14.86
CA VAL A 174 12.52 1.04 14.02
C VAL A 174 13.50 2.10 13.53
N LYS A 175 13.04 3.25 13.07
CA LYS A 175 13.92 4.33 12.56
C LYS A 175 14.85 4.92 13.61
N ARG A 176 14.50 4.83 14.89
CA ARG A 176 15.42 5.21 16.00
C ARG A 176 16.60 4.25 16.12
N LEU A 177 16.43 2.98 15.71
CA LEU A 177 17.48 1.95 15.75
C LEU A 177 18.30 1.92 14.45
N ASP A 178 17.61 1.90 13.31
CA ASP A 178 18.21 1.98 11.97
C ASP A 178 17.30 2.84 11.06
N PRO A 179 17.72 4.07 10.70
CA PRO A 179 16.93 4.97 9.85
C PRO A 179 16.58 4.40 8.46
N GLN A 180 17.28 3.35 8.00
CA GLN A 180 17.05 2.72 6.71
C GLN A 180 16.17 1.46 6.81
N ALA A 181 15.90 0.98 8.01
CA ALA A 181 15.12 -0.23 8.21
C ALA A 181 13.60 0.05 8.12
N TRP A 182 12.87 -0.99 7.75
CA TRP A 182 11.43 -1.00 7.66
C TRP A 182 10.83 -1.84 8.77
N ALA A 183 9.73 -1.38 9.34
CA ALA A 183 9.04 -2.11 10.38
C ALA A 183 8.26 -3.30 9.82
N LEU A 184 8.36 -4.45 10.49
CA LEU A 184 7.46 -5.58 10.36
C LEU A 184 6.86 -5.87 11.74
N MET A 185 5.61 -5.50 11.93
CA MET A 185 4.94 -5.63 13.22
C MET A 185 4.52 -7.07 13.50
N LEU A 186 4.43 -7.40 14.78
CA LEU A 186 3.76 -8.61 15.25
C LEU A 186 2.31 -8.30 15.61
N ASP A 187 1.44 -9.30 15.51
CA ASP A 187 0.09 -9.23 16.02
C ASP A 187 0.04 -9.39 17.56
N GLU A 188 -1.15 -9.38 18.14
CA GLU A 188 -1.36 -9.54 19.58
C GLU A 188 -0.96 -10.92 20.15
N ASN A 189 -0.74 -11.91 19.28
CA ASN A 189 -0.32 -13.27 19.65
C ASN A 189 1.19 -13.51 19.41
N GLY A 190 1.92 -12.51 18.95
CA GLY A 190 3.34 -12.60 18.64
C GLY A 190 3.66 -13.13 17.24
N ASN A 191 2.64 -13.32 16.39
CA ASN A 191 2.84 -13.73 15.00
C ASN A 191 3.20 -12.53 14.11
N LEU A 192 3.94 -12.78 13.05
CA LEU A 192 4.21 -11.80 12.00
C LEU A 192 2.89 -11.28 11.44
N ALA A 193 2.78 -9.96 11.32
CA ALA A 193 1.63 -9.30 10.72
C ALA A 193 2.03 -8.62 9.40
N GLU A 194 2.18 -7.33 9.40
CA GLU A 194 2.45 -6.53 8.22
C GLU A 194 3.35 -5.33 8.55
N GLY A 195 3.97 -4.74 7.54
CA GLY A 195 4.75 -3.53 7.70
C GLY A 195 3.97 -2.26 7.35
N GLU A 196 4.66 -1.14 7.26
CA GLU A 196 4.10 0.15 6.86
C GLU A 196 3.69 0.11 5.37
N GLY A 197 2.45 -0.35 5.11
CA GLY A 197 1.87 -0.42 3.75
C GLY A 197 2.41 -1.57 2.90
N ASN A 198 2.84 -2.66 3.50
CA ASN A 198 3.32 -3.87 2.81
C ASN A 198 2.95 -5.14 3.54
N ASN A 199 2.90 -6.25 2.81
CA ASN A 199 2.76 -7.61 3.34
C ASN A 199 4.09 -8.36 3.21
N VAL A 200 4.35 -9.30 4.12
CA VAL A 200 5.56 -10.13 4.14
C VAL A 200 5.30 -11.52 3.59
N PHE A 201 6.33 -12.06 2.97
CA PHE A 201 6.43 -13.45 2.53
C PHE A 201 7.76 -14.05 2.98
N LEU A 202 7.72 -15.31 3.39
CA LEU A 202 8.86 -16.15 3.70
C LEU A 202 8.91 -17.30 2.70
N VAL A 203 10.08 -17.80 2.42
CA VAL A 203 10.26 -19.07 1.70
C VAL A 203 11.01 -20.01 2.64
N CYS A 204 10.45 -21.19 2.87
CA CYS A 204 11.07 -22.26 3.65
C CYS A 204 10.94 -23.56 2.86
N ASP A 205 12.04 -24.22 2.58
CA ASP A 205 12.08 -25.48 1.82
C ASP A 205 11.28 -25.41 0.49
N GLY A 206 11.35 -24.28 -0.19
CA GLY A 206 10.65 -24.04 -1.46
C GLY A 206 9.15 -23.73 -1.34
N VAL A 207 8.58 -23.73 -0.12
CA VAL A 207 7.19 -23.35 0.14
C VAL A 207 7.09 -21.86 0.44
N LEU A 208 6.15 -21.21 -0.20
CA LEU A 208 5.87 -19.78 0.03
C LEU A 208 4.87 -19.59 1.19
N LEU A 209 5.31 -18.94 2.24
CA LEU A 209 4.54 -18.70 3.46
C LEU A 209 4.19 -17.21 3.59
N THR A 210 2.99 -16.91 4.08
CA THR A 210 2.56 -15.53 4.37
C THR A 210 1.55 -15.50 5.50
N PRO A 211 1.51 -14.46 6.35
CA PRO A 211 0.51 -14.35 7.40
C PRO A 211 -0.92 -14.45 6.91
N ARG A 212 -1.82 -15.02 7.73
CA ARG A 212 -3.26 -15.10 7.44
C ARG A 212 -3.88 -13.73 7.23
N ALA A 213 -4.83 -13.64 6.33
CA ALA A 213 -5.47 -12.37 5.97
C ALA A 213 -6.41 -11.77 7.04
N ASN A 214 -6.63 -12.44 8.19
CA ASN A 214 -7.46 -11.93 9.28
C ASN A 214 -6.74 -10.84 10.11
N ASN A 215 -5.41 -10.90 10.22
CA ASN A 215 -4.60 -9.98 11.03
C ASN A 215 -3.80 -8.96 10.23
N ILE A 216 -4.02 -8.88 8.92
CA ILE A 216 -3.33 -7.98 8.00
C ILE A 216 -4.29 -7.37 6.99
N LEU A 217 -3.85 -6.31 6.30
CA LEU A 217 -4.55 -5.85 5.11
C LEU A 217 -4.45 -6.92 4.00
N PRO A 218 -5.59 -7.34 3.39
CA PRO A 218 -5.55 -8.21 2.22
C PRO A 218 -5.02 -7.43 1.01
N GLY A 219 -3.69 -7.38 0.86
CA GLY A 219 -2.99 -6.60 -0.16
C GLY A 219 -3.30 -7.10 -1.57
N ILE A 220 -3.50 -6.19 -2.52
CA ILE A 220 -3.69 -6.56 -3.94
C ILE A 220 -2.39 -7.15 -4.49
N SER A 221 -1.24 -6.54 -4.19
CA SER A 221 0.06 -7.12 -4.56
C SER A 221 0.32 -8.47 -3.88
N ARG A 222 -0.14 -8.64 -2.62
CA ARG A 222 -0.09 -9.94 -1.95
C ARG A 222 -0.91 -11.00 -2.70
N ALA A 223 -2.14 -10.66 -3.08
CA ALA A 223 -3.00 -11.55 -3.86
C ALA A 223 -2.37 -11.90 -5.22
N THR A 224 -1.74 -10.92 -5.88
CA THR A 224 -1.01 -11.12 -7.14
C THR A 224 0.16 -12.10 -6.96
N VAL A 225 0.96 -11.96 -5.90
CA VAL A 225 2.07 -12.89 -5.61
C VAL A 225 1.56 -14.31 -5.38
N ILE A 226 0.47 -14.47 -4.62
CA ILE A 226 -0.15 -15.78 -4.37
C ILE A 226 -0.66 -16.42 -5.69
N GLU A 227 -1.29 -15.63 -6.55
CA GLU A 227 -1.77 -16.06 -7.86
C GLU A 227 -0.62 -16.54 -8.74
N LEU A 228 0.46 -15.74 -8.83
CA LEU A 228 1.65 -16.07 -9.60
C LEU A 228 2.34 -17.35 -9.06
N ALA A 229 2.48 -17.48 -7.75
CA ALA A 229 3.06 -18.64 -7.12
C ALA A 229 2.30 -19.92 -7.48
N LYS A 230 0.95 -19.88 -7.39
CA LYS A 230 0.09 -20.99 -7.81
C LYS A 230 0.25 -21.32 -9.29
N GLY A 231 0.31 -20.29 -10.16
CA GLY A 231 0.54 -20.47 -11.61
C GLY A 231 1.90 -21.10 -11.94
N LEU A 232 2.90 -20.86 -11.10
CA LEU A 232 4.25 -21.46 -11.22
C LEU A 232 4.40 -22.84 -10.53
N GLY A 233 3.31 -23.37 -9.94
CA GLY A 233 3.37 -24.64 -9.19
C GLY A 233 4.11 -24.53 -7.86
N ILE A 234 4.27 -23.33 -7.31
CA ILE A 234 4.87 -23.11 -5.99
C ILE A 234 3.78 -23.28 -4.95
N GLU A 235 4.01 -24.15 -3.97
CA GLU A 235 3.10 -24.33 -2.84
C GLU A 235 3.01 -23.03 -2.02
N VAL A 236 1.78 -22.60 -1.68
CA VAL A 236 1.53 -21.40 -0.89
C VAL A 236 0.73 -21.75 0.35
N ARG A 237 1.20 -21.32 1.51
CA ARG A 237 0.48 -21.45 2.78
C ARG A 237 0.23 -20.09 3.41
N GLU A 238 -1.03 -19.79 3.67
CA GLU A 238 -1.45 -18.66 4.50
C GLU A 238 -1.61 -19.18 5.93
N THR A 239 -0.66 -18.86 6.81
CA THR A 239 -0.56 -19.46 8.15
C THR A 239 -0.09 -18.46 9.19
N ASP A 240 -0.17 -18.83 10.46
CA ASP A 240 0.47 -18.08 11.53
C ASP A 240 1.98 -18.35 11.46
N LEU A 241 2.76 -17.29 11.50
CA LEU A 241 4.23 -17.29 11.38
C LEU A 241 4.79 -16.48 12.53
N ASP A 242 5.84 -16.94 13.15
CA ASP A 242 6.47 -16.24 14.24
C ASP A 242 7.92 -15.79 13.93
N LEU A 243 8.63 -15.31 14.95
CA LEU A 243 10.02 -14.89 14.80
C LEU A 243 10.97 -16.04 14.49
N TYR A 244 10.62 -17.27 14.88
CA TYR A 244 11.41 -18.45 14.56
C TYR A 244 11.33 -18.75 13.05
N ASP A 245 10.10 -18.77 12.48
CA ASP A 245 9.90 -19.00 11.05
C ASP A 245 10.68 -17.96 10.21
N ALA A 246 10.61 -16.68 10.61
CA ALA A 246 11.36 -15.62 9.94
C ALA A 246 12.89 -15.78 10.08
N ALA A 247 13.37 -16.33 11.20
CA ALA A 247 14.79 -16.51 11.47
C ALA A 247 15.42 -17.65 10.68
N ILE A 248 14.64 -18.68 10.32
CA ILE A 248 15.09 -19.86 9.56
C ILE A 248 14.72 -19.80 8.07
N ALA A 249 13.99 -18.76 7.63
CA ALA A 249 13.57 -18.63 6.24
C ALA A 249 14.77 -18.57 5.28
N ASP A 250 14.68 -19.31 4.17
CA ASP A 250 15.66 -19.32 3.09
C ASP A 250 15.65 -18.01 2.31
N GLU A 251 14.42 -17.45 2.10
CA GLU A 251 14.19 -16.18 1.41
C GLU A 251 13.11 -15.40 2.15
N MET A 252 13.21 -14.08 2.09
CA MET A 252 12.17 -13.16 2.58
C MET A 252 12.01 -12.01 1.61
N PHE A 253 10.77 -11.63 1.33
CA PHE A 253 10.47 -10.43 0.57
C PHE A 253 9.18 -9.76 1.06
N ILE A 254 9.00 -8.51 0.68
CA ILE A 254 7.76 -7.78 0.93
C ILE A 254 7.03 -7.50 -0.38
N ALA A 255 5.70 -7.45 -0.31
CA ALA A 255 4.83 -7.07 -1.42
C ALA A 255 4.03 -5.82 -1.06
N SER A 256 4.00 -4.86 -1.98
CA SER A 256 3.19 -3.65 -1.84
C SER A 256 2.84 -3.07 -3.20
N THR A 257 1.82 -2.21 -3.24
CA THR A 257 1.40 -1.53 -4.47
C THR A 257 2.54 -0.79 -5.16
N SER A 258 3.47 -0.20 -4.41
CA SER A 258 4.55 0.60 -5.00
C SER A 258 5.81 -0.18 -5.33
N LEU A 259 6.06 -1.29 -4.65
CA LEU A 259 7.27 -2.11 -4.84
C LEU A 259 6.98 -3.37 -5.65
N CYS A 260 5.70 -3.73 -5.84
CA CYS A 260 5.28 -5.03 -6.36
C CYS A 260 5.79 -6.16 -5.46
N LEU A 261 7.00 -6.59 -5.67
CA LEU A 261 7.77 -7.52 -4.86
C LEU A 261 9.20 -6.95 -4.70
N CYS A 262 9.71 -6.89 -3.48
CA CYS A 262 11.05 -6.42 -3.20
C CYS A 262 11.72 -7.31 -2.13
N PRO A 263 12.93 -7.84 -2.39
CA PRO A 263 13.60 -8.75 -1.47
C PRO A 263 14.04 -8.06 -0.18
N VAL A 264 14.10 -8.83 0.90
CA VAL A 264 14.65 -8.45 2.20
C VAL A 264 16.11 -8.91 2.27
N SER A 265 17.01 -8.04 2.73
CA SER A 265 18.44 -8.36 2.91
C SER A 265 18.81 -8.71 4.34
N SER A 266 17.99 -8.30 5.30
CA SER A 266 18.18 -8.68 6.71
C SER A 266 16.87 -8.59 7.49
N PHE A 267 16.72 -9.50 8.46
CA PHE A 267 15.63 -9.51 9.43
C PHE A 267 16.21 -9.49 10.86
N ASN A 268 15.88 -8.47 11.63
CA ASN A 268 16.40 -8.28 13.00
C ASN A 268 17.93 -8.44 13.09
N GLY A 269 18.67 -7.89 12.12
CA GLY A 269 20.12 -7.96 12.04
C GLY A 269 20.68 -9.26 11.44
N ARG A 270 19.87 -10.31 11.25
CA ARG A 270 20.29 -11.54 10.54
C ARG A 270 20.21 -11.33 9.04
N LYS A 271 21.24 -11.73 8.31
CA LYS A 271 21.28 -11.65 6.85
C LYS A 271 20.28 -12.64 6.23
N VAL A 272 19.58 -12.18 5.20
CA VAL A 272 18.72 -12.97 4.32
C VAL A 272 19.25 -12.82 2.88
N PRO A 273 19.29 -13.88 2.08
CA PRO A 273 19.68 -13.78 0.67
C PRO A 273 18.79 -12.81 -0.11
N VAL A 274 19.38 -11.81 -0.78
CA VAL A 274 18.65 -10.77 -1.54
C VAL A 274 18.00 -11.34 -2.81
N SER A 275 18.44 -12.49 -3.29
CA SER A 275 17.94 -13.10 -4.51
C SER A 275 17.95 -14.62 -4.39
N GLY A 276 16.89 -15.16 -3.80
CA GLY A 276 16.64 -16.60 -3.82
C GLY A 276 15.87 -17.05 -5.07
N PRO A 277 15.88 -18.36 -5.38
CA PRO A 277 15.28 -18.90 -6.61
C PRO A 277 13.76 -18.69 -6.69
N VAL A 278 13.04 -18.75 -5.58
CA VAL A 278 11.58 -18.57 -5.56
C VAL A 278 11.25 -17.09 -5.78
N THR A 279 11.93 -16.17 -5.08
CA THR A 279 11.77 -14.73 -5.24
C THR A 279 12.08 -14.30 -6.69
N ALA A 280 13.14 -14.81 -7.28
CA ALA A 280 13.51 -14.51 -8.66
C ALA A 280 12.45 -14.96 -9.68
N ARG A 281 11.91 -16.18 -9.54
CA ARG A 281 10.83 -16.71 -10.39
C ARG A 281 9.55 -15.88 -10.27
N LEU A 282 9.17 -15.51 -9.04
CA LEU A 282 7.99 -14.67 -8.79
C LEU A 282 8.18 -13.27 -9.35
N THR A 283 9.37 -12.68 -9.23
CA THR A 283 9.69 -11.37 -9.81
C THR A 283 9.56 -11.40 -11.32
N ALA A 284 10.15 -12.40 -11.99
CA ALA A 284 10.04 -12.56 -13.45
C ALA A 284 8.59 -12.70 -13.90
N ALA A 285 7.81 -13.57 -13.23
CA ALA A 285 6.40 -13.74 -13.56
C ALA A 285 5.56 -12.47 -13.31
N TYR A 286 5.93 -11.67 -12.31
CA TYR A 286 5.24 -10.39 -12.06
C TYR A 286 5.59 -9.35 -13.14
N VAL A 287 6.85 -9.27 -13.57
CA VAL A 287 7.30 -8.43 -14.70
C VAL A 287 6.52 -8.80 -15.96
N ASP A 288 6.43 -10.09 -16.27
CA ASP A 288 5.69 -10.59 -17.44
C ASP A 288 4.20 -10.23 -17.37
N MET A 289 3.57 -10.41 -16.20
CA MET A 289 2.15 -10.10 -15.99
C MET A 289 1.84 -8.62 -16.23
N VAL A 290 2.72 -7.71 -15.78
CA VAL A 290 2.47 -6.26 -15.88
C VAL A 290 3.06 -5.63 -17.15
N GLY A 291 3.88 -6.37 -17.91
CA GLY A 291 4.55 -5.88 -19.10
C GLY A 291 5.54 -4.73 -18.83
N CYS A 292 6.09 -4.69 -17.62
CA CYS A 292 7.02 -3.65 -17.18
C CYS A 292 8.07 -4.24 -16.26
N ASP A 293 9.34 -4.12 -16.62
CA ASP A 293 10.43 -4.46 -15.69
C ASP A 293 10.56 -3.37 -14.62
N PHE A 294 9.72 -3.48 -13.60
CA PHE A 294 9.73 -2.54 -12.48
C PHE A 294 11.04 -2.57 -11.68
N VAL A 295 11.80 -3.66 -11.73
CA VAL A 295 13.13 -3.73 -11.10
C VAL A 295 14.10 -2.83 -11.85
N GLN A 296 14.20 -2.99 -13.17
CA GLN A 296 15.05 -2.14 -14.00
C GLN A 296 14.55 -0.69 -14.02
N GLN A 297 13.23 -0.46 -13.99
CA GLN A 297 12.66 0.88 -13.84
C GLN A 297 13.24 1.59 -12.61
N HIS A 298 13.32 0.91 -11.44
CA HIS A 298 13.95 1.47 -10.24
C HIS A 298 15.47 1.61 -10.40
N LEU A 299 16.16 0.54 -10.82
CA LEU A 299 17.62 0.52 -10.91
C LEU A 299 18.19 1.56 -11.89
N SER A 300 17.43 1.90 -12.94
CA SER A 300 17.82 2.93 -13.91
C SER A 300 18.04 4.32 -13.29
N TRP A 301 17.51 4.57 -12.09
CA TRP A 301 17.73 5.83 -11.35
C TRP A 301 19.02 5.87 -10.54
N LEU A 302 19.73 4.74 -10.41
CA LEU A 302 21.03 4.69 -9.73
C LEU A 302 22.18 5.15 -10.64
N ASN A 303 21.99 5.02 -11.97
CA ASN A 303 22.95 5.44 -12.98
C ASN A 303 22.20 6.37 -13.96
N PRO A 304 22.02 7.64 -13.62
CA PRO A 304 21.28 8.62 -14.42
C PRO A 304 22.01 9.01 -15.71
#